data_924f9306c0dc167baf03533ea2602f2e
#
_entry.id   924f9306c0dc167baf03533ea2602f2e
#
_cell.length_a   1.000
_cell.length_b   1.000
_cell.length_c   1.000
_cell.angle_alpha   90.00
_cell.angle_beta   90.00
_cell.angle_gamma   90.00
#
_symmetry.space_group_name_H-M   'P 1'
#
loop_
_entity.id
_entity.type
_entity.pdbx_description
1 polymer ?
#
loop_
_entity_poly.entity_id
_entity_poly.type
_entity_poly.pdbx_seq_one_letter_code
_entity_poly.pdbx_strand_id
1 'polypeptide(L)'
;MSWDALGVSVGIERIEYESGESLPVRTCSVGRAEGATASASDAVALCIQGLVLRANSHLCNAGLLHCEGDGTTIRVSFDEKLLAQAYDAVFRVREMLSEPHAPVPIAGEEKCTDCVYALTCMPDEIAFMEASSRARASLDEDASRQAEVRRLVPARDDRLPLHVQVQGAVISRKDQVVEVRVDGKTASQVRMIDLSQVCVYGNVQVTTQAIRGF
;
A
#
# COMPACT_ATOMS: atom_id res chain seq x y z
N MET A 1 -0.87 -20.58 -12.74
CA MET A 1 -0.12 -21.03 -13.93
C MET A 1 1.33 -20.56 -13.81
N SER A 2 2.30 -21.32 -14.29
CA SER A 2 3.73 -20.98 -14.21
C SER A 2 4.32 -20.81 -15.61
N TRP A 3 5.34 -19.99 -15.70
CA TRP A 3 6.18 -19.85 -16.90
C TRP A 3 7.57 -20.33 -16.56
N ASP A 4 7.79 -21.63 -16.72
CA ASP A 4 8.99 -22.33 -16.22
C ASP A 4 10.28 -21.79 -16.85
N ALA A 5 10.25 -21.36 -18.11
CA ALA A 5 11.42 -20.80 -18.79
C ALA A 5 12.01 -19.55 -18.12
N LEU A 6 11.18 -18.77 -17.41
CA LEU A 6 11.60 -17.59 -16.67
C LEU A 6 11.40 -17.71 -15.15
N GLY A 7 10.93 -18.84 -14.65
CA GLY A 7 10.67 -19.04 -13.21
C GLY A 7 9.60 -18.08 -12.67
N VAL A 8 8.65 -17.66 -13.51
CA VAL A 8 7.58 -16.75 -13.15
C VAL A 8 6.33 -17.53 -12.84
N SER A 9 5.75 -17.27 -11.67
CA SER A 9 4.42 -17.76 -11.30
C SER A 9 3.49 -16.57 -11.08
N VAL A 10 2.36 -16.54 -11.78
CA VAL A 10 1.42 -15.41 -11.75
C VAL A 10 0.03 -15.91 -11.41
N GLY A 11 -0.64 -15.22 -10.49
CA GLY A 11 -2.07 -15.37 -10.27
C GLY A 11 -2.85 -14.74 -11.42
N ILE A 12 -3.78 -15.49 -12.00
CA ILE A 12 -4.75 -14.98 -12.98
C ILE A 12 -6.12 -15.10 -12.33
N GLU A 13 -6.80 -13.97 -12.15
CA GLU A 13 -8.10 -13.92 -11.47
C GLU A 13 -9.18 -14.62 -12.28
N ARG A 14 -9.25 -14.30 -13.56
CA ARG A 14 -10.23 -14.82 -14.51
C ARG A 14 -9.64 -14.88 -15.92
N ILE A 15 -10.09 -15.84 -16.70
CA ILE A 15 -9.78 -15.95 -18.13
C ILE A 15 -11.10 -15.89 -18.89
N GLU A 16 -11.20 -15.00 -19.84
CA GLU A 16 -12.31 -14.96 -20.81
C GLU A 16 -11.84 -15.56 -22.14
N TYR A 17 -12.77 -16.22 -22.82
CA TYR A 17 -12.50 -16.85 -24.11
C TYR A 17 -13.28 -16.10 -25.18
N GLU A 18 -12.57 -15.53 -26.14
CA GLU A 18 -13.16 -14.79 -27.25
C GLU A 18 -12.49 -15.24 -28.56
N SER A 19 -13.27 -15.70 -29.52
CA SER A 19 -12.79 -16.09 -30.87
C SER A 19 -11.60 -17.04 -30.87
N GLY A 20 -11.50 -17.93 -29.89
CA GLY A 20 -10.38 -18.88 -29.73
C GLY A 20 -9.18 -18.32 -29.00
N GLU A 21 -9.18 -17.09 -28.58
CA GLU A 21 -8.16 -16.48 -27.71
C GLU A 21 -8.55 -16.60 -26.23
N SER A 22 -7.54 -16.72 -25.40
CA SER A 22 -7.66 -16.72 -23.93
C SER A 22 -7.20 -15.37 -23.41
N LEU A 23 -8.12 -14.57 -22.93
CA LEU A 23 -7.88 -13.21 -22.45
C LEU A 23 -7.77 -13.20 -20.93
N PRO A 24 -6.61 -12.90 -20.32
CA PRO A 24 -6.52 -12.71 -18.88
C PRO A 24 -7.29 -11.45 -18.48
N VAL A 25 -8.06 -11.55 -17.41
CA VAL A 25 -8.83 -10.42 -16.84
C VAL A 25 -8.20 -10.00 -15.54
N ARG A 26 -7.97 -8.72 -15.40
CA ARG A 26 -7.49 -8.07 -14.18
C ARG A 26 -8.50 -7.02 -13.75
N THR A 27 -8.79 -6.95 -12.47
CA THR A 27 -9.71 -5.98 -11.89
C THR A 27 -8.95 -4.77 -11.35
N CYS A 28 -9.44 -3.56 -11.58
CA CYS A 28 -8.99 -2.35 -10.92
C CYS A 28 -10.14 -1.71 -10.12
N SER A 29 -9.84 -1.27 -8.90
CA SER A 29 -10.83 -0.68 -7.98
C SER A 29 -11.16 0.79 -8.26
N VAL A 30 -10.39 1.47 -9.10
CA VAL A 30 -10.58 2.89 -9.42
C VAL A 30 -11.33 3.02 -10.74
N GLY A 31 -12.49 3.66 -10.71
CA GLY A 31 -13.23 4.05 -11.91
C GLY A 31 -12.40 5.00 -12.78
N ARG A 32 -12.45 4.82 -14.08
CA ARG A 32 -11.74 5.67 -15.06
C ARG A 32 -12.74 6.37 -15.94
N ALA A 33 -12.41 7.61 -16.34
CA ALA A 33 -13.24 8.36 -17.26
C ALA A 33 -13.40 7.61 -18.62
N GLU A 34 -14.50 7.80 -19.29
CA GLU A 34 -14.76 7.25 -20.62
C GLU A 34 -13.61 7.59 -21.59
N GLY A 35 -13.05 6.57 -22.25
CA GLY A 35 -11.88 6.73 -23.13
C GLY A 35 -10.52 6.64 -22.44
N ALA A 36 -10.46 6.35 -21.14
CA ALA A 36 -9.19 6.15 -20.45
C ALA A 36 -8.46 4.89 -20.93
N THR A 37 -7.15 5.01 -21.10
CA THR A 37 -6.26 3.87 -21.38
C THR A 37 -5.83 3.19 -20.09
N ALA A 38 -5.44 1.91 -20.18
CA ALA A 38 -4.84 1.20 -19.05
C ALA A 38 -3.56 1.92 -18.58
N SER A 39 -3.29 1.89 -17.26
CA SER A 39 -2.00 2.39 -16.77
C SER A 39 -0.86 1.51 -17.31
N ALA A 40 0.35 2.06 -17.41
CA ALA A 40 1.51 1.30 -17.87
C ALA A 40 1.75 0.05 -17.00
N SER A 41 1.56 0.16 -15.68
CA SER A 41 1.71 -0.96 -14.75
C SER A 41 0.65 -2.05 -14.94
N ASP A 42 -0.62 -1.67 -15.18
CA ASP A 42 -1.69 -2.65 -15.43
C ASP A 42 -1.50 -3.34 -16.77
N ALA A 43 -1.10 -2.58 -17.80
CA ALA A 43 -0.82 -3.14 -19.12
C ALA A 43 0.33 -4.16 -19.08
N VAL A 44 1.44 -3.83 -18.39
CA VAL A 44 2.58 -4.75 -18.21
C VAL A 44 2.15 -5.99 -17.42
N ALA A 45 1.38 -5.83 -16.33
CA ALA A 45 0.91 -6.97 -15.54
C ALA A 45 0.00 -7.91 -16.36
N LEU A 46 -0.95 -7.36 -17.13
CA LEU A 46 -1.79 -8.14 -18.06
C LEU A 46 -0.95 -8.85 -19.13
N CYS A 47 0.06 -8.17 -19.68
CA CYS A 47 0.95 -8.74 -20.67
C CYS A 47 1.74 -9.94 -20.09
N ILE A 48 2.25 -9.82 -18.86
CA ILE A 48 2.94 -10.93 -18.17
C ILE A 48 1.98 -12.12 -17.98
N GLN A 49 0.73 -11.87 -17.57
CA GLN A 49 -0.28 -12.92 -17.47
C GLN A 49 -0.53 -13.60 -18.84
N GLY A 50 -0.60 -12.79 -19.91
CA GLY A 50 -0.73 -13.30 -21.28
C GLY A 50 0.46 -14.16 -21.73
N LEU A 51 1.69 -13.76 -21.37
CA LEU A 51 2.89 -14.54 -21.67
C LEU A 51 2.89 -15.90 -20.92
N VAL A 52 2.39 -15.92 -19.68
CA VAL A 52 2.20 -17.18 -18.94
C VAL A 52 1.15 -18.06 -19.62
N LEU A 53 0.05 -17.49 -20.12
CA LEU A 53 -0.94 -18.24 -20.88
C LEU A 53 -0.36 -18.82 -22.16
N ARG A 54 0.43 -18.05 -22.92
CA ARG A 54 1.13 -18.52 -24.14
C ARG A 54 2.08 -19.67 -23.84
N ALA A 55 2.82 -19.60 -22.72
CA ALA A 55 3.71 -20.66 -22.29
C ALA A 55 2.97 -21.96 -21.91
N ASN A 56 1.69 -21.87 -21.58
CA ASN A 56 0.79 -22.99 -21.29
C ASN A 56 -0.13 -23.34 -22.49
N SER A 57 0.30 -23.05 -23.71
CA SER A 57 -0.36 -23.43 -24.96
C SER A 57 -1.70 -22.71 -25.22
N HIS A 58 -1.92 -21.57 -24.62
CA HIS A 58 -3.07 -20.71 -24.93
C HIS A 58 -2.72 -19.68 -25.99
N LEU A 59 -3.63 -19.43 -26.93
CA LEU A 59 -3.52 -18.28 -27.82
C LEU A 59 -3.97 -17.02 -27.03
N CYS A 60 -3.08 -16.05 -26.87
CA CYS A 60 -3.34 -14.86 -26.07
C CYS A 60 -2.61 -13.65 -26.63
N ASN A 61 -3.31 -12.71 -27.27
CA ASN A 61 -2.73 -11.51 -27.89
C ASN A 61 -3.23 -10.22 -27.23
N ALA A 62 -4.14 -10.33 -26.28
CA ALA A 62 -4.68 -9.21 -25.52
C ALA A 62 -5.07 -9.64 -24.10
N GLY A 63 -5.35 -8.68 -23.25
CA GLY A 63 -5.95 -8.87 -21.94
C GLY A 63 -7.04 -7.84 -21.68
N LEU A 64 -7.84 -8.06 -20.66
CA LEU A 64 -8.95 -7.20 -20.27
C LEU A 64 -8.69 -6.60 -18.90
N LEU A 65 -8.80 -5.28 -18.80
CA LEU A 65 -8.78 -4.56 -17.53
C LEU A 65 -10.22 -4.15 -17.21
N HIS A 66 -10.80 -4.73 -16.18
CA HIS A 66 -12.14 -4.43 -15.69
C HIS A 66 -12.08 -3.45 -14.53
N CYS A 67 -12.71 -2.29 -14.65
CA CYS A 67 -12.76 -1.26 -13.60
C CYS A 67 -14.09 -1.34 -12.85
N GLU A 68 -14.05 -1.71 -11.55
CA GLU A 68 -15.25 -1.89 -10.74
C GLU A 68 -16.02 -0.59 -10.49
N GLY A 69 -15.32 0.56 -10.46
CA GLY A 69 -15.93 1.84 -10.12
C GLY A 69 -16.96 2.35 -11.13
N ASP A 70 -16.78 2.06 -12.40
CA ASP A 70 -17.66 2.49 -13.51
C ASP A 70 -18.13 1.35 -14.41
N GLY A 71 -17.71 0.11 -14.12
CA GLY A 71 -18.03 -1.06 -14.93
C GLY A 71 -17.35 -1.12 -16.30
N THR A 72 -16.40 -0.21 -16.56
CA THR A 72 -15.71 -0.14 -17.87
C THR A 72 -14.74 -1.30 -18.03
N THR A 73 -14.70 -1.89 -19.24
CA THR A 73 -13.71 -2.89 -19.61
C THR A 73 -12.81 -2.36 -20.72
N ILE A 74 -11.50 -2.32 -20.46
CA ILE A 74 -10.49 -1.84 -21.40
C ILE A 74 -9.74 -3.04 -21.97
N ARG A 75 -9.73 -3.19 -23.29
CA ARG A 75 -8.93 -4.20 -23.99
C ARG A 75 -7.52 -3.67 -24.21
N VAL A 76 -6.53 -4.42 -23.75
CA VAL A 76 -5.10 -4.11 -23.90
C VAL A 76 -4.48 -5.10 -24.86
N SER A 77 -4.09 -4.65 -26.05
CA SER A 77 -3.39 -5.47 -27.02
C SER A 77 -1.91 -5.61 -26.68
N PHE A 78 -1.35 -6.78 -26.86
CA PHE A 78 0.07 -7.07 -26.54
C PHE A 78 0.94 -6.84 -27.79
N ASP A 79 1.28 -5.58 -28.02
CA ASP A 79 2.20 -5.17 -29.08
C ASP A 79 3.66 -5.48 -28.71
N GLU A 80 4.58 -5.34 -29.69
CA GLU A 80 6.01 -5.61 -29.49
C GLU A 80 6.62 -4.75 -28.38
N LYS A 81 6.18 -3.49 -28.26
CA LYS A 81 6.68 -2.57 -27.24
C LYS A 81 6.27 -3.02 -25.83
N LEU A 82 5.01 -3.39 -25.66
CA LEU A 82 4.49 -3.87 -24.37
C LEU A 82 5.10 -5.23 -23.99
N LEU A 83 5.30 -6.11 -24.97
CA LEU A 83 6.01 -7.37 -24.77
C LEU A 83 7.45 -7.13 -24.28
N ALA A 84 8.19 -6.22 -24.91
CA ALA A 84 9.54 -5.86 -24.47
C ALA A 84 9.55 -5.30 -23.04
N GLN A 85 8.59 -4.44 -22.69
CA GLN A 85 8.44 -3.90 -21.33
C GLN A 85 8.12 -5.01 -20.32
N ALA A 86 7.28 -5.97 -20.67
CA ALA A 86 6.95 -7.09 -19.81
C ALA A 86 8.16 -8.00 -19.54
N TYR A 87 8.96 -8.29 -20.55
CA TYR A 87 10.22 -9.04 -20.40
C TYR A 87 11.23 -8.30 -19.52
N ASP A 88 11.43 -6.98 -19.76
CA ASP A 88 12.32 -6.14 -18.97
C ASP A 88 11.87 -6.10 -17.49
N ALA A 89 10.58 -5.94 -17.24
CA ALA A 89 10.04 -5.95 -15.89
C ALA A 89 10.30 -7.28 -15.15
N VAL A 90 10.08 -8.42 -15.81
CA VAL A 90 10.37 -9.74 -15.24
C VAL A 90 11.87 -9.89 -14.95
N PHE A 91 12.71 -9.46 -15.87
CA PHE A 91 14.17 -9.53 -15.70
C PHE A 91 14.64 -8.70 -14.51
N ARG A 92 14.18 -7.44 -14.40
CA ARG A 92 14.53 -6.56 -13.27
C ARG A 92 14.06 -7.11 -11.93
N VAL A 93 12.85 -7.66 -11.85
CA VAL A 93 12.36 -8.28 -10.61
C VAL A 93 13.27 -9.45 -10.20
N ARG A 94 13.73 -10.25 -11.15
CA ARG A 94 14.66 -11.36 -10.86
C ARG A 94 16.02 -10.87 -10.39
N GLU A 95 16.56 -9.81 -11.01
CA GLU A 95 17.77 -9.16 -10.51
C GLU A 95 17.60 -8.69 -9.08
N MET A 96 16.50 -7.95 -8.79
CA MET A 96 16.20 -7.48 -7.44
C MET A 96 16.08 -8.62 -6.41
N LEU A 97 15.48 -9.75 -6.80
CA LEU A 97 15.34 -10.92 -5.92
C LEU A 97 16.68 -11.65 -5.70
N SER A 98 17.67 -11.50 -6.57
CA SER A 98 19.00 -12.08 -6.41
C SER A 98 19.93 -11.23 -5.55
N GLU A 99 19.59 -9.96 -5.33
CA GLU A 99 20.35 -9.06 -4.48
C GLU A 99 20.12 -9.36 -3.00
N PRO A 100 21.17 -9.31 -2.15
CA PRO A 100 21.05 -9.59 -0.72
C PRO A 100 20.36 -8.46 0.05
N HIS A 101 20.14 -7.31 -0.56
CA HIS A 101 19.56 -6.13 0.05
C HIS A 101 18.21 -5.78 -0.59
N ALA A 102 17.33 -5.22 0.20
CA ALA A 102 16.07 -4.68 -0.32
C ALA A 102 16.35 -3.53 -1.32
N PRO A 103 15.53 -3.39 -2.37
CA PRO A 103 15.69 -2.29 -3.31
C PRO A 103 15.50 -0.94 -2.60
N VAL A 104 16.21 0.07 -3.10
CA VAL A 104 16.09 1.44 -2.57
C VAL A 104 14.65 1.94 -2.75
N PRO A 105 14.04 2.50 -1.70
CA PRO A 105 12.70 3.05 -1.78
C PRO A 105 12.60 4.19 -2.79
N ILE A 106 11.46 4.30 -3.45
CA ILE A 106 11.14 5.44 -4.31
C ILE A 106 10.66 6.58 -3.41
N ALA A 107 11.53 7.54 -3.12
CA ALA A 107 11.18 8.70 -2.31
C ALA A 107 10.41 9.75 -3.15
N GLY A 108 9.55 10.53 -2.50
CA GLY A 108 8.85 11.64 -3.12
C GLY A 108 7.61 11.29 -3.94
N GLU A 109 7.26 10.03 -4.08
CA GLU A 109 6.08 9.59 -4.83
C GLU A 109 4.77 9.81 -4.06
N GLU A 110 3.74 10.30 -4.73
CA GLU A 110 2.40 10.46 -4.13
C GLU A 110 1.82 9.13 -3.62
N LYS A 111 2.22 8.02 -4.26
CA LYS A 111 1.82 6.66 -3.89
C LYS A 111 2.19 6.27 -2.46
N CYS A 112 3.22 6.91 -1.89
CA CYS A 112 3.67 6.60 -0.54
C CYS A 112 2.64 6.99 0.52
N THR A 113 1.80 7.99 0.26
CA THR A 113 0.78 8.48 1.21
C THR A 113 -0.24 7.39 1.57
N ASP A 114 -0.64 6.58 0.59
CA ASP A 114 -1.65 5.53 0.76
C ASP A 114 -1.03 4.12 0.77
N CYS A 115 0.30 4.02 0.81
CA CYS A 115 1.00 2.76 0.72
C CYS A 115 1.04 2.05 2.09
N VAL A 116 0.53 0.82 2.14
CA VAL A 116 0.57 -0.01 3.36
C VAL A 116 1.99 -0.36 3.83
N TYR A 117 2.97 -0.26 2.94
CA TYR A 117 4.38 -0.52 3.22
C TYR A 117 5.18 0.72 3.60
N ALA A 118 4.57 1.92 3.62
CA ALA A 118 5.28 3.18 3.86
C ALA A 118 6.06 3.17 5.18
N LEU A 119 5.47 2.59 6.24
CA LEU A 119 6.10 2.47 7.56
C LEU A 119 7.30 1.51 7.61
N THR A 120 7.32 0.49 6.76
CA THR A 120 8.43 -0.46 6.65
C THR A 120 9.47 0.02 5.66
N CYS A 121 9.01 0.63 4.59
CA CYS A 121 9.83 1.13 3.49
C CYS A 121 10.60 2.40 3.87
N MET A 122 10.01 3.27 4.69
CA MET A 122 10.58 4.54 5.18
C MET A 122 11.30 5.34 4.07
N PRO A 123 10.61 5.67 2.96
CA PRO A 123 11.26 6.20 1.76
C PRO A 123 11.95 7.54 1.99
N ASP A 124 11.32 8.43 2.76
CA ASP A 124 11.85 9.78 2.99
C ASP A 124 13.01 9.76 3.99
N GLU A 125 12.95 8.89 5.00
CA GLU A 125 14.01 8.69 5.99
C GLU A 125 15.28 8.10 5.34
N ILE A 126 15.11 7.10 4.48
CA ILE A 126 16.24 6.50 3.75
C ILE A 126 16.86 7.51 2.79
N ALA A 127 16.05 8.27 2.04
CA ALA A 127 16.53 9.32 1.16
C ALA A 127 17.28 10.41 1.93
N PHE A 128 16.80 10.79 3.11
CA PHE A 128 17.48 11.73 3.99
C PHE A 128 18.83 11.20 4.49
N MET A 129 18.87 9.94 4.92
CA MET A 129 20.13 9.32 5.37
C MET A 129 21.16 9.22 4.25
N GLU A 130 20.74 8.86 3.04
CA GLU A 130 21.62 8.83 1.87
C GLU A 130 22.15 10.22 1.50
N ALA A 131 21.28 11.24 1.47
CA ALA A 131 21.67 12.63 1.21
C ALA A 131 22.66 13.12 2.28
N SER A 132 22.40 12.84 3.55
CA SER A 132 23.28 13.19 4.67
C SER A 132 24.64 12.49 4.58
N SER A 133 24.66 11.23 4.15
CA SER A 133 25.91 10.48 3.95
C SER A 133 26.73 11.03 2.78
N ARG A 134 26.08 11.42 1.68
CA ARG A 134 26.74 12.06 0.53
C ARG A 134 27.29 13.43 0.90
N ALA A 135 26.53 14.24 1.64
CA ALA A 135 26.97 15.55 2.13
C ALA A 135 28.21 15.46 3.01
N ARG A 136 28.27 14.47 3.92
CA ARG A 136 29.47 14.19 4.75
C ARG A 136 30.67 13.79 3.91
N ALA A 137 30.47 13.04 2.83
CA ALA A 137 31.54 12.60 1.94
C ALA A 137 32.07 13.75 1.05
N SER A 138 31.20 14.73 0.69
CA SER A 138 31.55 15.88 -0.16
C SER A 138 31.98 17.12 0.60
N LEU A 139 31.90 17.16 1.93
CA LEU A 139 32.07 18.36 2.77
C LEU A 139 31.10 19.50 2.39
N ASP A 140 30.00 19.19 1.75
CA ASP A 140 29.03 20.16 1.25
C ASP A 140 27.87 20.27 2.24
N GLU A 141 27.85 21.34 3.03
CA GLU A 141 26.81 21.59 4.06
C GLU A 141 25.43 21.90 3.46
N ASP A 142 25.37 22.36 2.21
CA ASP A 142 24.10 22.72 1.56
C ASP A 142 23.31 21.48 1.08
N ALA A 143 23.96 20.37 0.78
CA ALA A 143 23.29 19.13 0.36
C ALA A 143 22.45 18.49 1.49
N SER A 144 22.85 18.69 2.74
CA SER A 144 22.09 18.18 3.90
C SER A 144 20.81 18.97 4.21
N ARG A 145 20.72 20.24 3.75
CA ARG A 145 19.55 21.10 3.96
C ARG A 145 18.42 20.88 2.96
N GLN A 146 18.68 20.20 1.84
CA GLN A 146 17.72 20.05 0.75
C GLN A 146 16.84 18.79 0.86
N ALA A 147 17.21 17.83 1.71
CA ALA A 147 16.38 16.64 1.93
C ALA A 147 15.35 16.93 3.05
N GLU A 148 14.20 17.45 2.67
CA GLU A 148 13.06 17.59 3.58
C GLU A 148 12.41 16.22 3.78
N VAL A 149 12.46 15.70 5.01
CA VAL A 149 11.76 14.46 5.37
C VAL A 149 10.28 14.77 5.52
N ARG A 150 9.46 14.31 4.60
CA ARG A 150 8.01 14.36 4.74
C ARG A 150 7.60 13.36 5.80
N ARG A 151 6.87 13.80 6.79
CA ARG A 151 6.25 12.88 7.75
C ARG A 151 4.99 12.30 7.13
N LEU A 152 5.12 11.15 6.46
CA LEU A 152 3.99 10.41 5.89
C LEU A 152 3.02 9.95 6.98
N VAL A 153 3.54 9.63 8.15
CA VAL A 153 2.76 9.39 9.36
C VAL A 153 3.21 10.42 10.39
N PRO A 154 2.39 11.44 10.68
CA PRO A 154 2.73 12.41 11.70
C PRO A 154 2.87 11.67 13.04
N ALA A 155 4.10 11.53 13.52
CA ALA A 155 4.32 11.12 14.90
C ALA A 155 3.75 12.22 15.79
N ARG A 156 2.57 11.98 16.36
CA ARG A 156 2.02 12.86 17.37
C ARG A 156 2.65 12.49 18.71
N ASP A 157 3.84 13.01 18.95
CA ASP A 157 4.58 12.80 20.22
C ASP A 157 3.86 13.42 21.42
N ASP A 158 2.82 14.23 21.16
CA ASP A 158 1.95 14.88 22.15
C ASP A 158 0.79 13.97 22.61
N ARG A 159 0.58 12.81 22.01
CA ARG A 159 -0.44 11.86 22.46
C ARG A 159 0.00 11.16 23.74
N LEU A 160 -0.88 11.14 24.73
CA LEU A 160 -0.61 10.56 26.02
C LEU A 160 -1.38 9.23 26.19
N PRO A 161 -0.81 8.26 26.92
CA PRO A 161 -1.54 7.08 27.33
C PRO A 161 -2.56 7.41 28.42
N LEU A 162 -3.78 6.88 28.32
CA LEU A 162 -4.79 6.94 29.36
C LEU A 162 -4.72 5.69 30.23
N HIS A 163 -4.27 5.85 31.47
CA HIS A 163 -4.23 4.75 32.45
C HIS A 163 -5.47 4.78 33.34
N VAL A 164 -6.31 3.76 33.28
CA VAL A 164 -7.51 3.64 34.12
C VAL A 164 -7.30 2.52 35.15
N GLN A 165 -7.07 2.91 36.39
CA GLN A 165 -6.72 2.00 37.53
C GLN A 165 -7.83 1.88 38.57
N VAL A 166 -8.89 2.72 38.46
CA VAL A 166 -9.97 2.74 39.45
C VAL A 166 -10.92 1.56 39.21
N GLN A 167 -11.07 0.74 40.25
CA GLN A 167 -11.97 -0.43 40.20
C GLN A 167 -13.44 0.00 40.01
N GLY A 168 -14.16 -0.69 39.16
CA GLY A 168 -15.55 -0.37 38.84
C GLY A 168 -15.72 0.82 37.88
N ALA A 169 -14.64 1.39 37.36
CA ALA A 169 -14.73 2.43 36.35
C ALA A 169 -15.35 1.93 35.05
N VAL A 170 -16.07 2.81 34.38
CA VAL A 170 -16.68 2.55 33.06
C VAL A 170 -16.08 3.52 32.03
N ILE A 171 -15.48 2.96 30.99
CA ILE A 171 -14.96 3.73 29.85
C ILE A 171 -16.03 3.74 28.75
N SER A 172 -16.48 4.90 28.36
CA SER A 172 -17.47 5.11 27.31
C SER A 172 -16.98 6.14 26.30
N ARG A 173 -17.55 6.10 25.10
CA ARG A 173 -17.30 7.10 24.06
C ARG A 173 -18.54 7.97 23.89
N LYS A 174 -18.32 9.27 23.81
CA LYS A 174 -19.31 10.23 23.40
C LYS A 174 -18.69 11.11 22.30
N ASP A 175 -19.20 10.98 21.10
CA ASP A 175 -18.63 11.64 19.89
C ASP A 175 -17.12 11.34 19.71
N GLN A 176 -16.27 12.34 19.85
CA GLN A 176 -14.81 12.25 19.75
C GLN A 176 -14.11 12.31 21.11
N VAL A 177 -14.86 12.06 22.21
CA VAL A 177 -14.34 12.10 23.57
C VAL A 177 -14.52 10.75 24.25
N VAL A 178 -13.46 10.31 24.92
CA VAL A 178 -13.49 9.17 25.85
C VAL A 178 -13.84 9.69 27.22
N GLU A 179 -14.91 9.16 27.83
CA GLU A 179 -15.31 9.47 29.20
C GLU A 179 -14.99 8.28 30.10
N VAL A 180 -14.32 8.58 31.20
CA VAL A 180 -14.12 7.63 32.29
C VAL A 180 -15.07 8.01 33.43
N ARG A 181 -15.97 7.10 33.78
CA ARG A 181 -16.95 7.28 34.87
C ARG A 181 -16.62 6.38 36.04
N VAL A 182 -16.75 6.92 37.22
CA VAL A 182 -16.63 6.19 38.49
C VAL A 182 -17.86 6.49 39.33
N ASP A 183 -18.55 5.50 39.81
CA ASP A 183 -19.81 5.63 40.57
C ASP A 183 -20.86 6.50 39.88
N GLY A 184 -20.96 6.34 38.56
CA GLY A 184 -21.92 7.10 37.74
C GLY A 184 -21.53 8.55 37.44
N LYS A 185 -20.45 9.06 38.02
CA LYS A 185 -19.94 10.41 37.80
C LYS A 185 -18.78 10.40 36.81
N THR A 186 -18.69 11.42 35.95
CA THR A 186 -17.56 11.57 35.04
C THR A 186 -16.32 12.00 35.84
N ALA A 187 -15.34 11.14 35.86
CA ALA A 187 -14.06 11.38 36.54
C ALA A 187 -13.04 12.02 35.61
N SER A 188 -13.04 11.66 34.32
CA SER A 188 -12.13 12.21 33.33
C SER A 188 -12.76 12.21 31.94
N GLN A 189 -12.36 13.17 31.13
CA GLN A 189 -12.71 13.27 29.71
C GLN A 189 -11.46 13.59 28.90
N VAL A 190 -11.19 12.81 27.86
CA VAL A 190 -10.02 12.98 26.99
C VAL A 190 -10.45 12.87 25.55
N ARG A 191 -10.00 13.75 24.67
CA ARG A 191 -10.29 13.64 23.25
C ARG A 191 -9.56 12.44 22.65
N MET A 192 -10.23 11.68 21.82
CA MET A 192 -9.65 10.47 21.19
C MET A 192 -8.38 10.80 20.39
N ILE A 193 -8.34 11.98 19.77
CA ILE A 193 -7.18 12.43 19.00
C ILE A 193 -5.93 12.63 19.84
N ASP A 194 -6.07 12.88 21.15
CA ASP A 194 -4.96 13.12 22.08
C ASP A 194 -4.49 11.84 22.77
N LEU A 195 -5.13 10.70 22.48
CA LEU A 195 -4.80 9.39 23.05
C LEU A 195 -3.86 8.60 22.15
N SER A 196 -2.78 8.08 22.72
CA SER A 196 -1.90 7.11 22.07
C SER A 196 -2.38 5.68 22.33
N GLN A 197 -2.85 5.40 23.54
CA GLN A 197 -3.37 4.09 23.96
C GLN A 197 -4.25 4.23 25.21
N VAL A 198 -5.05 3.21 25.49
CA VAL A 198 -5.85 3.09 26.71
C VAL A 198 -5.42 1.85 27.45
N CYS A 199 -4.85 2.04 28.65
CA CYS A 199 -4.39 0.98 29.53
C CYS A 199 -5.40 0.77 30.66
N VAL A 200 -5.93 -0.43 30.75
CA VAL A 200 -6.98 -0.80 31.71
C VAL A 200 -6.42 -1.76 32.75
N TYR A 201 -6.62 -1.44 34.03
CA TYR A 201 -6.09 -2.23 35.14
C TYR A 201 -7.21 -2.67 36.09
N GLY A 202 -7.36 -3.97 36.26
CA GLY A 202 -8.32 -4.55 37.17
C GLY A 202 -9.74 -4.59 36.64
N ASN A 203 -10.74 -4.40 37.50
CA ASN A 203 -12.16 -4.50 37.12
C ASN A 203 -12.68 -3.17 36.55
N VAL A 204 -12.44 -2.95 35.26
CA VAL A 204 -12.91 -1.77 34.51
C VAL A 204 -13.76 -2.25 33.34
N GLN A 205 -14.90 -1.62 33.11
CA GLN A 205 -15.76 -1.91 31.97
C GLN A 205 -15.45 -0.97 30.80
N VAL A 206 -15.41 -1.52 29.60
CA VAL A 206 -15.23 -0.75 28.36
C VAL A 206 -16.44 -0.99 27.47
N THR A 207 -17.10 0.07 27.06
CA THR A 207 -18.23 -0.07 26.14
C THR A 207 -17.81 -0.44 24.73
N THR A 208 -18.65 -1.17 24.00
CA THR A 208 -18.38 -1.53 22.61
C THR A 208 -18.19 -0.32 21.70
N GLN A 209 -18.88 0.80 21.99
CA GLN A 209 -18.69 2.05 21.24
C GLN A 209 -17.29 2.65 21.48
N ALA A 210 -16.74 2.54 22.70
CA ALA A 210 -15.37 2.97 22.96
C ALA A 210 -14.37 2.08 22.25
N ILE A 211 -14.52 0.76 22.30
CA ILE A 211 -13.64 -0.21 21.62
C ILE A 211 -13.61 0.04 20.09
N ARG A 212 -14.78 0.28 19.48
CA ARG A 212 -14.88 0.56 18.04
C ARG A 212 -14.31 1.91 17.62
N GLY A 213 -14.06 2.79 18.57
CA GLY A 213 -13.48 4.11 18.32
C GLY A 213 -11.97 4.15 18.41
N PHE A 214 -11.36 3.17 19.05
CA PHE A 214 -9.91 3.03 19.15
C PHE A 214 -9.34 2.28 17.94
#